data_7cb882340132c0d6060c41d027237de8
#
_entry.id   7cb882340132c0d6060c41d027237de8
#
_cell.length_a   1.000
_cell.length_b   1.000
_cell.length_c   1.000
_cell.angle_alpha   90.00
_cell.angle_beta   90.00
_cell.angle_gamma   90.00
#
_symmetry.space_group_name_H-M   'P 1'
#
loop_
_entity.id
_entity.type
_entity.pdbx_description
1 polymer ?
#
loop_
_entity_poly.entity_id
_entity_poly.type
_entity_poly.pdbx_seq_one_letter_code
_entity_poly.pdbx_strand_id
1 'polypeptide(L)'
;MRRYAHGTLNPDGFNEMKNIYLISTGGTIACVPTDNGLKPELSARELLNLVRGETSNCAGSTCEGAKQCSVFGNVHCVDLFSMDSSNIQPEEWITIAEAINQYADKCDGIVLTHGTDTMAYTASMLSFMLAGIRIPVVLTGAQYPAVYPDSDGRRNLENAIIAATALTGGVYICFGNSLMLGCRAVKTRTTSLNAFESINYPYIGTVSDGRMLALHSPQVRSEYSFSTDIDPRVALIKLIPGLSPKLLDCCLDCDIKGVVVEAFGLGGMHSIRRNHLKAIERLMANDIPVILTSQCLYEQSTPDIYEVSRPLKEQFSSQLQERLLQLQSYQVVGEI
;
A
#
# COMPACT_ATOMS: atom_id res chain seq x y z
N MET A 1 -19.35 19.58 13.66
CA MET A 1 -19.85 18.19 13.51
C MET A 1 -20.87 18.14 12.38
N ARG A 2 -20.44 17.83 11.17
CA ARG A 2 -21.36 17.55 10.05
C ARG A 2 -21.59 16.05 10.02
N ARG A 3 -22.83 15.62 10.24
CA ARG A 3 -23.27 14.24 10.03
C ARG A 3 -23.14 13.96 8.54
N TYR A 4 -22.25 13.07 8.16
CA TYR A 4 -22.20 12.57 6.79
C TYR A 4 -23.45 11.72 6.55
N ALA A 5 -24.12 12.03 5.46
CA ALA A 5 -25.36 11.45 5.06
C ALA A 5 -25.20 9.95 4.87
N HIS A 6 -26.11 9.20 5.48
CA HIS A 6 -26.45 7.85 5.10
C HIS A 6 -26.67 7.81 3.58
N GLY A 7 -26.15 6.77 2.93
CA GLY A 7 -26.44 6.51 1.54
C GLY A 7 -27.95 6.72 1.27
N THR A 8 -28.25 7.35 0.17
CA THR A 8 -29.61 7.60 -0.28
C THR A 8 -30.36 6.27 -0.29
N LEU A 9 -31.23 6.08 0.70
CA LEU A 9 -32.24 5.05 0.64
C LEU A 9 -33.12 5.36 -0.58
N ASN A 10 -33.16 4.47 -1.56
CA ASN A 10 -34.22 4.47 -2.53
C ASN A 10 -35.55 4.37 -1.78
N PRO A 11 -36.67 4.99 -2.27
CA PRO A 11 -37.96 4.96 -1.61
C PRO A 11 -38.47 3.56 -1.27
N ASP A 12 -37.92 2.53 -1.89
CA ASP A 12 -38.30 1.11 -1.72
C ASP A 12 -37.45 0.35 -0.69
N GLY A 13 -36.50 1.01 0.01
CA GLY A 13 -35.77 0.42 1.14
C GLY A 13 -34.77 -0.69 0.80
N PHE A 14 -34.52 -0.98 -0.47
CA PHE A 14 -33.51 -1.93 -0.91
C PHE A 14 -32.16 -1.19 -1.09
N ASN A 15 -31.19 -1.48 -0.23
CA ASN A 15 -29.79 -1.14 -0.51
C ASN A 15 -29.36 -1.96 -1.72
N GLU A 16 -29.01 -1.31 -2.83
CA GLU A 16 -28.40 -1.99 -3.97
C GLU A 16 -27.17 -2.77 -3.50
N MET A 17 -27.15 -4.08 -3.74
CA MET A 17 -26.02 -4.92 -3.35
C MET A 17 -24.78 -4.51 -4.14
N LYS A 18 -23.74 -4.10 -3.42
CA LYS A 18 -22.45 -3.72 -4.01
C LYS A 18 -21.77 -4.91 -4.68
N ASN A 19 -21.19 -4.68 -5.85
CA ASN A 19 -20.36 -5.65 -6.55
C ASN A 19 -18.90 -5.44 -6.18
N ILE A 20 -18.27 -6.41 -5.53
CA ILE A 20 -16.88 -6.37 -5.10
C ILE A 20 -16.07 -7.43 -5.86
N TYR A 21 -14.92 -7.07 -6.36
CA TYR A 21 -13.96 -8.04 -6.89
C TYR A 21 -12.93 -8.37 -5.80
N LEU A 22 -12.79 -9.65 -5.50
CA LEU A 22 -11.74 -10.19 -4.65
C LEU A 22 -10.66 -10.77 -5.54
N ILE A 23 -9.51 -10.11 -5.61
CA ILE A 23 -8.35 -10.51 -6.39
C ILE A 23 -7.32 -11.14 -5.44
N SER A 24 -6.88 -12.38 -5.71
CA SER A 24 -5.85 -13.06 -4.93
C SER A 24 -4.51 -12.99 -5.64
N THR A 25 -3.45 -12.63 -4.89
CA THR A 25 -2.06 -12.67 -5.33
C THR A 25 -1.19 -13.62 -4.47
N GLY A 26 -1.81 -14.40 -3.58
CA GLY A 26 -1.10 -15.30 -2.67
C GLY A 26 -0.87 -14.66 -1.29
N GLY A 27 0.36 -14.74 -0.79
CA GLY A 27 0.76 -14.30 0.54
C GLY A 27 0.34 -15.25 1.66
N THR A 28 0.73 -14.95 2.90
CA THR A 28 0.49 -15.79 4.08
C THR A 28 -0.99 -16.10 4.30
N ILE A 29 -1.89 -15.18 3.99
CA ILE A 29 -3.34 -15.39 4.12
C ILE A 29 -3.83 -16.59 3.32
N ALA A 30 -3.23 -16.84 2.15
CA ALA A 30 -3.55 -17.94 1.25
C ALA A 30 -2.72 -19.20 1.49
N CYS A 31 -1.84 -19.21 2.50
CA CYS A 31 -0.97 -20.35 2.75
C CYS A 31 -1.70 -21.54 3.36
N VAL A 32 -1.22 -22.71 2.97
CA VAL A 32 -1.52 -24.01 3.61
C VAL A 32 -0.21 -24.64 4.09
N PRO A 33 -0.24 -25.44 5.15
CA PRO A 33 0.94 -26.21 5.58
C PRO A 33 1.25 -27.31 4.57
N THR A 34 2.53 -27.44 4.22
CA THR A 34 3.09 -28.50 3.38
C THR A 34 4.29 -29.13 4.07
N ASP A 35 4.80 -30.24 3.57
CA ASP A 35 6.00 -30.90 4.11
C ASP A 35 7.25 -29.99 4.09
N ASN A 36 7.26 -28.98 3.22
CA ASN A 36 8.38 -28.04 3.05
C ASN A 36 8.12 -26.65 3.68
N GLY A 37 7.06 -26.50 4.48
CA GLY A 37 6.67 -25.22 5.07
C GLY A 37 5.34 -24.70 4.56
N LEU A 38 5.10 -23.39 4.77
CA LEU A 38 3.87 -22.74 4.32
C LEU A 38 3.98 -22.37 2.82
N LYS A 39 2.94 -22.69 2.03
CA LYS A 39 2.85 -22.36 0.61
C LYS A 39 1.52 -21.71 0.29
N PRO A 40 1.48 -20.58 -0.44
CA PRO A 40 0.23 -19.96 -0.83
C PRO A 40 -0.46 -20.79 -1.94
N GLU A 41 -1.55 -21.46 -1.58
CA GLU A 41 -2.30 -22.36 -2.48
C GLU A 41 -3.81 -22.09 -2.49
N LEU A 42 -4.33 -21.35 -1.48
CA LEU A 42 -5.77 -21.06 -1.45
C LEU A 42 -6.13 -20.03 -2.54
N SER A 43 -7.18 -20.37 -3.29
CA SER A 43 -7.82 -19.46 -4.23
C SER A 43 -8.62 -18.35 -3.52
N ALA A 44 -8.94 -17.27 -4.24
CA ALA A 44 -9.82 -16.22 -3.77
C ALA A 44 -11.19 -16.78 -3.32
N ARG A 45 -11.71 -17.78 -4.03
CA ARG A 45 -12.98 -18.46 -3.70
C ARG A 45 -12.89 -19.21 -2.38
N GLU A 46 -11.83 -19.96 -2.15
CA GLU A 46 -11.63 -20.69 -0.89
C GLU A 46 -11.44 -19.72 0.28
N LEU A 47 -10.69 -18.64 0.11
CA LEU A 47 -10.58 -17.57 1.10
C LEU A 47 -11.94 -16.97 1.46
N LEU A 48 -12.77 -16.67 0.46
CA LEU A 48 -14.09 -16.13 0.67
C LEU A 48 -15.01 -17.12 1.44
N ASN A 49 -14.94 -18.42 1.11
CA ASN A 49 -15.69 -19.47 1.79
C ASN A 49 -15.29 -19.59 3.27
N LEU A 50 -14.00 -19.47 3.58
CA LEU A 50 -13.52 -19.46 4.97
C LEU A 50 -14.09 -18.29 5.79
N VAL A 51 -14.23 -17.10 5.16
CA VAL A 51 -14.85 -15.93 5.82
C VAL A 51 -16.36 -16.13 6.01
N ARG A 52 -17.04 -16.74 5.04
CA ARG A 52 -18.49 -17.01 5.12
C ARG A 52 -18.86 -18.16 6.06
N GLY A 53 -17.86 -18.92 6.55
CA GLY A 53 -18.08 -20.12 7.35
C GLY A 53 -18.66 -21.29 6.53
N GLU A 54 -18.56 -21.24 5.20
CA GLU A 54 -18.99 -22.30 4.30
C GLU A 54 -17.89 -23.37 4.25
N THR A 55 -18.06 -24.48 4.94
CA THR A 55 -17.21 -25.66 4.76
C THR A 55 -17.59 -26.38 3.48
N SER A 56 -16.60 -26.95 2.78
CA SER A 56 -16.70 -27.60 1.46
C SER A 56 -17.75 -28.75 1.33
N ASN A 57 -18.49 -29.07 2.38
CA ASN A 57 -19.41 -30.19 2.46
C ASN A 57 -20.90 -29.83 2.60
N CYS A 58 -21.29 -28.55 2.47
CA CYS A 58 -22.70 -28.16 2.57
C CYS A 58 -23.37 -28.02 1.19
N ALA A 59 -23.40 -29.10 0.43
CA ALA A 59 -24.40 -29.26 -0.63
C ALA A 59 -25.72 -29.68 0.03
N GLY A 60 -26.60 -28.71 0.34
CA GLY A 60 -28.03 -29.02 0.59
C GLY A 60 -28.58 -28.81 2.00
N SER A 61 -28.06 -27.97 2.85
CA SER A 61 -28.74 -27.57 4.09
C SER A 61 -28.90 -26.05 4.19
N THR A 62 -30.13 -25.62 4.49
CA THR A 62 -30.50 -24.23 4.80
C THR A 62 -29.73 -23.79 6.07
N CYS A 63 -28.60 -23.11 5.89
CA CYS A 63 -27.81 -22.63 7.00
C CYS A 63 -28.49 -21.42 7.65
N GLU A 64 -28.67 -21.43 8.98
CA GLU A 64 -29.10 -20.29 9.80
C GLU A 64 -28.11 -19.08 9.74
N GLY A 65 -27.07 -19.15 8.90
CA GLY A 65 -26.09 -18.08 8.62
C GLY A 65 -26.51 -17.01 7.61
N ALA A 66 -27.76 -17.05 7.11
CA ALA A 66 -28.25 -16.12 6.07
C ALA A 66 -28.19 -14.62 6.44
N LYS A 67 -27.98 -14.27 7.71
CA LYS A 67 -27.83 -12.87 8.13
C LYS A 67 -26.48 -12.24 7.76
N GLN A 68 -25.45 -13.04 7.51
CA GLN A 68 -24.09 -12.56 7.21
C GLN A 68 -23.87 -12.30 5.71
N CYS A 69 -24.65 -12.95 4.83
CA CYS A 69 -24.54 -12.75 3.37
C CYS A 69 -24.93 -11.33 2.89
N SER A 70 -25.78 -10.62 3.63
CA SER A 70 -26.23 -9.28 3.22
C SER A 70 -25.20 -8.16 3.40
N VAL A 71 -24.16 -8.41 4.22
CA VAL A 71 -23.13 -7.39 4.52
C VAL A 71 -22.04 -7.35 3.44
N PHE A 72 -21.78 -8.48 2.77
CA PHE A 72 -20.66 -8.60 1.82
C PHE A 72 -20.98 -8.21 0.37
N GLY A 73 -22.27 -7.99 0.03
CA GLY A 73 -22.65 -7.77 -1.36
C GLY A 73 -22.37 -8.99 -2.25
N ASN A 74 -22.23 -8.73 -3.54
CA ASN A 74 -21.90 -9.76 -4.54
C ASN A 74 -20.37 -9.76 -4.75
N VAL A 75 -19.67 -10.83 -4.31
CA VAL A 75 -18.21 -10.93 -4.41
C VAL A 75 -17.82 -11.84 -5.57
N HIS A 76 -17.12 -11.27 -6.54
CA HIS A 76 -16.52 -11.94 -7.68
C HIS A 76 -15.06 -12.28 -7.36
N CYS A 77 -14.67 -13.53 -7.48
CA CYS A 77 -13.33 -14.01 -7.16
C CYS A 77 -12.47 -14.12 -8.41
N VAL A 78 -11.24 -13.62 -8.33
CA VAL A 78 -10.23 -13.67 -9.39
C VAL A 78 -8.91 -14.12 -8.77
N ASP A 79 -8.34 -15.20 -9.27
CA ASP A 79 -6.99 -15.63 -8.93
C ASP A 79 -6.04 -15.06 -9.96
N LEU A 80 -5.19 -14.10 -9.57
CA LEU A 80 -4.27 -13.45 -10.49
C LEU A 80 -2.96 -14.23 -10.59
N PHE A 81 -2.35 -14.48 -9.43
CA PHE A 81 -1.21 -15.38 -9.25
C PHE A 81 -1.13 -15.81 -7.78
N SER A 82 -0.20 -16.70 -7.47
CA SER A 82 0.03 -17.19 -6.11
C SER A 82 1.51 -17.10 -5.77
N MET A 83 1.90 -16.07 -4.98
CA MET A 83 3.30 -15.74 -4.72
C MET A 83 3.50 -15.33 -3.26
N ASP A 84 4.68 -15.66 -2.71
CA ASP A 84 5.17 -14.98 -1.50
C ASP A 84 5.56 -13.53 -1.87
N SER A 85 5.12 -12.58 -1.06
CA SER A 85 5.32 -11.16 -1.39
C SER A 85 6.77 -10.72 -1.44
N SER A 86 7.69 -11.48 -0.85
CA SER A 86 9.14 -11.22 -0.97
C SER A 86 9.64 -11.35 -2.42
N ASN A 87 8.87 -12.02 -3.28
CA ASN A 87 9.17 -12.21 -4.70
C ASN A 87 8.44 -11.22 -5.62
N ILE A 88 7.59 -10.35 -5.08
CA ILE A 88 6.90 -9.32 -5.85
C ILE A 88 7.92 -8.31 -6.37
N GLN A 89 7.87 -8.07 -7.68
CA GLN A 89 8.72 -7.15 -8.43
C GLN A 89 7.84 -6.12 -9.17
N PRO A 90 8.39 -5.12 -9.84
CA PRO A 90 7.64 -4.15 -10.64
C PRO A 90 6.69 -4.77 -11.68
N GLU A 91 7.04 -5.92 -12.24
CA GLU A 91 6.23 -6.66 -13.22
C GLU A 91 4.91 -7.14 -12.62
N GLU A 92 4.93 -7.60 -11.36
CA GLU A 92 3.71 -7.98 -10.65
C GLU A 92 2.84 -6.76 -10.32
N TRP A 93 3.44 -5.60 -10.02
CA TRP A 93 2.66 -4.36 -9.83
C TRP A 93 1.92 -3.96 -11.09
N ILE A 94 2.57 -4.07 -12.27
CA ILE A 94 1.94 -3.83 -13.57
C ILE A 94 0.75 -4.78 -13.76
N THR A 95 0.98 -6.08 -13.56
CA THR A 95 -0.06 -7.12 -13.68
C THR A 95 -1.26 -6.84 -12.76
N ILE A 96 -1.00 -6.46 -11.51
CA ILE A 96 -2.05 -6.10 -10.53
C ILE A 96 -2.80 -4.85 -11.00
N ALA A 97 -2.09 -3.80 -11.41
CA ALA A 97 -2.70 -2.54 -11.82
C ALA A 97 -3.56 -2.72 -13.08
N GLU A 98 -3.12 -3.51 -14.06
CA GLU A 98 -3.89 -3.86 -15.26
C GLU A 98 -5.17 -4.62 -14.90
N ALA A 99 -5.07 -5.61 -14.01
CA ALA A 99 -6.25 -6.36 -13.54
C ALA A 99 -7.24 -5.44 -12.84
N ILE A 100 -6.78 -4.55 -11.95
CA ILE A 100 -7.64 -3.57 -11.29
C ILE A 100 -8.32 -2.65 -12.31
N ASN A 101 -7.55 -2.09 -13.26
CA ASN A 101 -8.08 -1.21 -14.30
C ASN A 101 -9.13 -1.91 -15.18
N GLN A 102 -8.93 -3.20 -15.49
CA GLN A 102 -9.89 -4.00 -16.26
C GLN A 102 -11.25 -4.16 -15.57
N TYR A 103 -11.26 -4.20 -14.23
CA TYR A 103 -12.48 -4.42 -13.46
C TYR A 103 -13.07 -3.12 -12.87
N ALA A 104 -12.35 -2.01 -12.90
CA ALA A 104 -12.74 -0.76 -12.24
C ALA A 104 -14.13 -0.24 -12.65
N ASP A 105 -14.48 -0.33 -13.92
CA ASP A 105 -15.80 0.12 -14.45
C ASP A 105 -16.92 -0.92 -14.24
N LYS A 106 -16.62 -2.10 -13.69
CA LYS A 106 -17.55 -3.23 -13.55
C LYS A 106 -17.97 -3.50 -12.11
N CYS A 107 -17.42 -2.76 -11.15
CA CYS A 107 -17.64 -3.01 -9.74
C CYS A 107 -17.68 -1.73 -8.90
N ASP A 108 -18.11 -1.86 -7.67
CA ASP A 108 -18.16 -0.78 -6.68
C ASP A 108 -16.92 -0.72 -5.81
N GLY A 109 -16.07 -1.74 -5.84
CA GLY A 109 -14.82 -1.80 -5.10
C GLY A 109 -14.02 -3.08 -5.36
N ILE A 110 -12.74 -3.05 -5.05
CA ILE A 110 -11.82 -4.17 -5.20
C ILE A 110 -11.13 -4.45 -3.87
N VAL A 111 -11.05 -5.73 -3.51
CA VAL A 111 -10.20 -6.23 -2.41
C VAL A 111 -9.07 -7.04 -3.02
N LEU A 112 -7.84 -6.74 -2.61
CA LEU A 112 -6.65 -7.43 -3.05
C LEU A 112 -6.01 -8.16 -1.86
N THR A 113 -5.96 -9.50 -1.88
CA THR A 113 -5.17 -10.23 -0.89
C THR A 113 -3.71 -10.28 -1.31
N HIS A 114 -2.81 -10.00 -0.36
CA HIS A 114 -1.38 -9.83 -0.62
C HIS A 114 -0.55 -10.30 0.58
N GLY A 115 0.68 -10.72 0.36
CA GLY A 115 1.61 -11.00 1.45
C GLY A 115 2.06 -9.71 2.14
N THR A 116 2.29 -9.77 3.45
CA THR A 116 2.46 -8.57 4.27
C THR A 116 3.79 -7.85 4.09
N ASP A 117 4.85 -8.53 3.61
CA ASP A 117 6.21 -7.99 3.59
C ASP A 117 6.37 -6.82 2.60
N THR A 118 5.74 -6.92 1.43
CA THR A 118 5.80 -5.88 0.40
C THR A 118 4.45 -5.21 0.12
N MET A 119 3.41 -5.47 0.94
CA MET A 119 2.08 -4.88 0.76
C MET A 119 2.11 -3.35 0.74
N ALA A 120 2.91 -2.72 1.60
CA ALA A 120 3.04 -1.27 1.66
C ALA A 120 3.65 -0.70 0.35
N TYR A 121 4.63 -1.38 -0.22
CA TYR A 121 5.22 -1.01 -1.51
C TYR A 121 4.20 -1.14 -2.64
N THR A 122 3.50 -2.28 -2.71
CA THR A 122 2.44 -2.50 -3.70
C THR A 122 1.33 -1.45 -3.58
N ALA A 123 0.85 -1.17 -2.36
CA ALA A 123 -0.19 -0.15 -2.15
C ALA A 123 0.27 1.25 -2.55
N SER A 124 1.53 1.59 -2.28
CA SER A 124 2.12 2.85 -2.71
C SER A 124 2.18 2.94 -4.23
N MET A 125 2.72 1.94 -4.90
CA MET A 125 2.82 1.94 -6.37
C MET A 125 1.44 2.00 -7.02
N LEU A 126 0.48 1.22 -6.55
CA LEU A 126 -0.90 1.27 -7.04
C LEU A 126 -1.55 2.64 -6.83
N SER A 127 -1.20 3.37 -5.76
CA SER A 127 -1.69 4.73 -5.53
C SER A 127 -1.25 5.72 -6.62
N PHE A 128 -0.10 5.47 -7.27
CA PHE A 128 0.38 6.26 -8.41
C PHE A 128 -0.14 5.73 -9.74
N MET A 129 -0.03 4.43 -9.96
CA MET A 129 -0.45 3.79 -11.22
C MET A 129 -1.95 3.97 -11.51
N LEU A 130 -2.76 4.07 -10.45
CA LEU A 130 -4.21 4.22 -10.47
C LEU A 130 -4.65 5.59 -9.90
N ALA A 131 -3.86 6.63 -10.14
CA ALA A 131 -4.12 7.95 -9.55
C ALA A 131 -5.52 8.47 -9.89
N GLY A 132 -6.31 8.81 -8.88
CA GLY A 132 -7.68 9.29 -9.05
C GLY A 132 -8.71 8.18 -9.34
N ILE A 133 -8.38 6.91 -9.11
CA ILE A 133 -9.34 5.80 -9.28
C ILE A 133 -10.62 6.07 -8.49
N ARG A 134 -11.78 5.85 -9.12
CA ARG A 134 -13.09 6.24 -8.58
C ARG A 134 -13.68 5.24 -7.60
N ILE A 135 -13.19 4.00 -7.62
CA ILE A 135 -13.61 2.94 -6.71
C ILE A 135 -12.53 2.69 -5.65
N PRO A 136 -12.88 2.21 -4.45
CA PRO A 136 -11.90 1.81 -3.46
C PRO A 136 -11.18 0.53 -3.89
N VAL A 137 -9.86 0.53 -3.76
CA VAL A 137 -8.98 -0.64 -3.86
C VAL A 137 -8.38 -0.88 -2.49
N VAL A 138 -8.78 -1.97 -1.82
CA VAL A 138 -8.41 -2.26 -0.44
C VAL A 138 -7.48 -3.47 -0.39
N LEU A 139 -6.22 -3.25 -0.06
CA LEU A 139 -5.25 -4.33 0.15
C LEU A 139 -5.40 -4.89 1.56
N THR A 140 -5.28 -6.20 1.69
CA THR A 140 -5.26 -6.90 2.97
C THR A 140 -4.40 -8.18 2.90
N GLY A 141 -4.12 -8.76 4.05
CA GLY A 141 -3.35 -9.97 4.20
C GLY A 141 -3.45 -10.52 5.62
N ALA A 142 -2.53 -11.39 6.00
CA ALA A 142 -2.53 -11.97 7.34
C ALA A 142 -1.12 -12.26 7.85
N GLN A 143 -0.96 -12.28 9.17
CA GLN A 143 0.23 -12.81 9.83
C GLN A 143 0.18 -14.33 9.92
N TYR A 144 -1.03 -14.90 10.02
CA TYR A 144 -1.24 -16.35 10.09
C TYR A 144 -2.16 -16.82 8.94
N PRO A 145 -1.89 -18.00 8.34
CA PRO A 145 -2.72 -18.59 7.28
C PRO A 145 -4.20 -18.66 7.66
N ALA A 146 -5.09 -18.31 6.73
CA ALA A 146 -6.53 -18.28 6.98
C ALA A 146 -7.15 -19.64 7.33
N VAL A 147 -6.46 -20.74 7.02
CA VAL A 147 -6.86 -22.09 7.39
C VAL A 147 -6.82 -22.35 8.90
N TYR A 148 -5.99 -21.63 9.65
CA TYR A 148 -5.93 -21.82 11.09
C TYR A 148 -7.12 -21.17 11.80
N PRO A 149 -7.68 -21.80 12.86
CA PRO A 149 -8.84 -21.28 13.58
C PRO A 149 -8.63 -19.87 14.15
N ASP A 150 -7.46 -19.61 14.70
CA ASP A 150 -7.09 -18.36 15.37
C ASP A 150 -6.43 -17.34 14.43
N SER A 151 -6.53 -17.56 13.11
CA SER A 151 -5.95 -16.66 12.10
C SER A 151 -6.60 -15.29 12.13
N ASP A 152 -5.76 -14.26 11.99
CA ASP A 152 -6.21 -12.90 11.71
C ASP A 152 -6.75 -12.71 10.28
N GLY A 153 -6.41 -13.65 9.37
CA GLY A 153 -6.71 -13.53 7.94
C GLY A 153 -8.20 -13.45 7.61
N ARG A 154 -9.03 -14.24 8.31
CA ARG A 154 -10.50 -14.22 8.09
C ARG A 154 -11.09 -12.85 8.44
N ARG A 155 -10.73 -12.32 9.61
CA ARG A 155 -11.17 -10.98 10.07
C ARG A 155 -10.62 -9.88 9.17
N ASN A 156 -9.36 -9.95 8.78
CA ASN A 156 -8.76 -8.95 7.91
C ASN A 156 -9.45 -8.91 6.53
N LEU A 157 -9.75 -10.08 5.95
CA LEU A 157 -10.48 -10.16 4.68
C LEU A 157 -11.92 -9.66 4.81
N GLU A 158 -12.64 -10.03 5.88
CA GLU A 158 -13.97 -9.52 6.19
C GLU A 158 -13.96 -7.99 6.29
N ASN A 159 -13.05 -7.43 7.09
CA ASN A 159 -12.90 -5.99 7.27
C ASN A 159 -12.57 -5.27 5.96
N ALA A 160 -11.73 -5.87 5.11
CA ALA A 160 -11.38 -5.30 3.80
C ALA A 160 -12.59 -5.27 2.85
N ILE A 161 -13.43 -6.31 2.84
CA ILE A 161 -14.66 -6.33 2.05
C ILE A 161 -15.62 -5.25 2.53
N ILE A 162 -15.83 -5.13 3.85
CA ILE A 162 -16.67 -4.08 4.44
C ILE A 162 -16.14 -2.69 4.07
N ALA A 163 -14.84 -2.47 4.18
CA ALA A 163 -14.21 -1.21 3.81
C ALA A 163 -14.42 -0.89 2.33
N ALA A 164 -14.27 -1.89 1.44
CA ALA A 164 -14.48 -1.72 0.00
C ALA A 164 -15.93 -1.36 -0.37
N THR A 165 -16.92 -1.75 0.45
CA THR A 165 -18.32 -1.32 0.23
C THR A 165 -18.63 0.08 0.72
N ALA A 166 -17.82 0.64 1.62
CA ALA A 166 -18.12 1.87 2.35
C ALA A 166 -17.24 3.07 1.94
N LEU A 167 -16.05 2.82 1.41
CA LEU A 167 -15.09 3.84 1.02
C LEU A 167 -15.43 4.49 -0.31
N THR A 168 -14.87 5.67 -0.51
CA THR A 168 -14.74 6.34 -1.82
C THR A 168 -13.50 5.86 -2.57
N GLY A 169 -13.31 6.31 -3.80
CA GLY A 169 -12.17 5.95 -4.63
C GLY A 169 -10.82 6.22 -3.97
N GLY A 170 -9.84 5.40 -4.32
CA GLY A 170 -8.47 5.44 -3.81
C GLY A 170 -7.93 4.07 -3.45
N VAL A 171 -6.64 4.02 -3.10
CA VAL A 171 -5.94 2.80 -2.67
C VAL A 171 -5.72 2.83 -1.17
N TYR A 172 -6.06 1.74 -0.50
CA TYR A 172 -6.06 1.64 0.96
C TYR A 172 -5.43 0.32 1.43
N ILE A 173 -4.92 0.31 2.65
CA ILE A 173 -4.60 -0.93 3.38
C ILE A 173 -5.58 -1.07 4.55
N CYS A 174 -6.24 -2.22 4.62
CA CYS A 174 -7.04 -2.64 5.77
C CYS A 174 -6.32 -3.79 6.47
N PHE A 175 -5.81 -3.56 7.67
CA PHE A 175 -5.10 -4.59 8.43
C PHE A 175 -5.44 -4.51 9.91
N GLY A 176 -5.74 -5.64 10.54
CA GLY A 176 -6.38 -5.67 11.84
C GLY A 176 -7.75 -4.96 11.74
N ASN A 177 -7.95 -3.98 12.60
CA ASN A 177 -9.15 -3.15 12.56
C ASN A 177 -8.89 -1.77 11.95
N SER A 178 -7.67 -1.52 11.47
CA SER A 178 -7.22 -0.19 11.03
C SER A 178 -7.27 -0.06 9.52
N LEU A 179 -7.74 1.11 9.07
CA LEU A 179 -7.81 1.48 7.68
C LEU A 179 -6.87 2.66 7.42
N MET A 180 -5.97 2.49 6.49
CA MET A 180 -4.87 3.41 6.19
C MET A 180 -4.88 3.77 4.71
N LEU A 181 -4.44 4.98 4.37
CA LEU A 181 -4.16 5.35 2.99
C LEU A 181 -2.97 4.52 2.47
N GLY A 182 -3.08 3.95 1.28
CA GLY A 182 -2.11 2.98 0.76
C GLY A 182 -0.68 3.51 0.69
N CYS A 183 -0.48 4.74 0.22
CA CYS A 183 0.84 5.37 0.15
C CYS A 183 1.35 5.92 1.51
N ARG A 184 0.62 5.74 2.60
CA ARG A 184 1.01 6.18 3.96
C ARG A 184 1.16 5.03 4.95
N ALA A 185 0.89 3.82 4.52
CA ALA A 185 0.98 2.64 5.36
C ALA A 185 2.39 2.04 5.30
N VAL A 186 2.94 1.66 6.45
CA VAL A 186 4.24 0.99 6.57
C VAL A 186 4.09 -0.23 7.48
N LYS A 187 4.74 -1.35 7.12
CA LYS A 187 4.88 -2.51 8.01
C LYS A 187 5.94 -2.23 9.05
N THR A 188 5.53 -1.99 10.29
CA THR A 188 6.42 -1.63 11.41
C THR A 188 6.76 -2.80 12.32
N ARG A 189 6.04 -3.94 12.22
CA ARG A 189 6.24 -5.13 13.08
C ARG A 189 6.21 -6.40 12.25
N THR A 190 7.05 -7.35 12.63
CA THR A 190 7.23 -8.62 11.91
C THR A 190 6.17 -9.66 12.25
N THR A 191 5.76 -9.76 13.52
CA THR A 191 4.89 -10.85 14.03
C THR A 191 3.59 -10.39 14.65
N SER A 192 3.49 -9.11 15.02
CA SER A 192 2.30 -8.55 15.67
C SER A 192 1.11 -8.50 14.72
N LEU A 193 -0.09 -8.77 15.24
CA LEU A 193 -1.34 -8.62 14.48
C LEU A 193 -1.64 -7.15 14.09
N ASN A 194 -1.03 -6.19 14.78
CA ASN A 194 -1.04 -4.77 14.41
C ASN A 194 0.26 -4.43 13.67
N ALA A 195 0.51 -5.09 12.54
CA ALA A 195 1.77 -5.02 11.84
C ALA A 195 2.00 -3.73 11.05
N PHE A 196 0.94 -2.99 10.74
CA PHE A 196 0.98 -1.78 9.92
C PHE A 196 0.59 -0.54 10.71
N GLU A 197 1.21 0.59 10.35
CA GLU A 197 0.89 1.91 10.88
C GLU A 197 0.75 2.94 9.75
N SER A 198 -0.10 3.96 9.98
CA SER A 198 -0.20 5.12 9.10
C SER A 198 0.86 6.14 9.54
N ILE A 199 1.84 6.42 8.68
CA ILE A 199 2.97 7.29 9.00
C ILE A 199 2.67 8.71 8.50
N ASN A 200 2.82 9.69 9.38
CA ASN A 200 2.61 11.13 9.12
C ASN A 200 1.29 11.47 8.42
N TYR A 201 0.27 10.61 8.61
CA TYR A 201 -1.05 10.79 8.05
C TYR A 201 -2.11 10.16 8.97
N PRO A 202 -3.30 10.76 9.12
CA PRO A 202 -4.34 10.20 9.95
C PRO A 202 -4.84 8.84 9.40
N TYR A 203 -5.25 7.97 10.31
CA TYR A 203 -5.99 6.77 9.90
C TYR A 203 -7.28 7.16 9.19
N ILE A 204 -7.60 6.48 8.10
CA ILE A 204 -8.82 6.70 7.33
C ILE A 204 -10.05 6.27 8.12
N GLY A 205 -9.91 5.21 8.89
CA GLY A 205 -11.00 4.69 9.70
C GLY A 205 -10.63 3.45 10.47
N THR A 206 -11.64 2.86 11.08
CA THR A 206 -11.59 1.55 11.72
C THR A 206 -12.75 0.70 11.24
N VAL A 207 -12.55 -0.61 11.19
CA VAL A 207 -13.58 -1.59 10.87
C VAL A 207 -13.70 -2.57 12.03
N SER A 208 -14.86 -2.67 12.62
CA SER A 208 -15.17 -3.64 13.68
C SER A 208 -16.65 -4.00 13.68
N ASP A 209 -16.98 -5.19 14.14
CA ASP A 209 -18.38 -5.66 14.29
C ASP A 209 -19.23 -5.47 13.04
N GLY A 210 -18.65 -5.73 11.87
CA GLY A 210 -19.34 -5.63 10.59
C GLY A 210 -19.63 -4.19 10.13
N ARG A 211 -18.98 -3.18 10.73
CA ARG A 211 -19.18 -1.76 10.43
C ARG A 211 -17.87 -1.01 10.28
N MET A 212 -17.87 -0.06 9.36
CA MET A 212 -16.79 0.90 9.20
C MET A 212 -17.14 2.21 9.90
N LEU A 213 -16.20 2.71 10.71
CA LEU A 213 -16.21 4.06 11.26
C LEU A 213 -15.16 4.88 10.51
N ALA A 214 -15.59 5.83 9.69
CA ALA A 214 -14.71 6.77 9.01
C ALA A 214 -14.21 7.84 9.99
N LEU A 215 -12.89 8.06 10.02
CA LEU A 215 -12.22 9.07 10.84
C LEU A 215 -11.72 10.24 10.01
N HIS A 216 -11.27 9.95 8.79
CA HIS A 216 -10.70 10.92 7.87
C HIS A 216 -11.10 10.59 6.43
N SER A 217 -11.31 11.65 5.61
CA SER A 217 -11.58 11.51 4.18
C SER A 217 -10.37 12.04 3.41
N PRO A 218 -9.62 11.19 2.71
CA PRO A 218 -8.48 11.63 1.92
C PRO A 218 -8.95 12.50 0.75
N GLN A 219 -8.11 13.44 0.35
CA GLN A 219 -8.34 14.15 -0.90
C GLN A 219 -7.97 13.24 -2.06
N VAL A 220 -8.96 12.88 -2.88
CA VAL A 220 -8.75 12.09 -4.09
C VAL A 220 -8.62 13.04 -5.28
N ARG A 221 -7.72 12.73 -6.23
CA ARG A 221 -7.58 13.50 -7.47
C ARG A 221 -8.91 13.45 -8.24
N SER A 222 -9.24 14.57 -8.90
CA SER A 222 -10.49 14.69 -9.65
C SER A 222 -10.50 13.89 -10.95
N GLU A 223 -9.32 13.62 -11.52
CA GLU A 223 -9.18 12.88 -12.77
C GLU A 223 -8.50 11.54 -12.53
N TYR A 224 -9.06 10.49 -13.12
CA TYR A 224 -8.45 9.17 -13.15
C TYR A 224 -7.37 9.13 -14.22
N SER A 225 -6.19 8.69 -13.81
CA SER A 225 -5.05 8.44 -14.69
C SER A 225 -4.52 7.04 -14.41
N PHE A 226 -4.50 6.20 -15.44
CA PHE A 226 -3.88 4.89 -15.40
C PHE A 226 -2.55 4.91 -16.13
N SER A 227 -1.49 4.44 -15.47
CA SER A 227 -0.18 4.28 -16.07
C SER A 227 0.53 3.05 -15.51
N THR A 228 1.18 2.31 -16.41
CA THR A 228 2.08 1.21 -16.09
C THR A 228 3.53 1.56 -16.37
N ASP A 229 3.79 2.84 -16.64
CA ASP A 229 5.13 3.35 -16.96
C ASP A 229 5.95 3.49 -15.67
N ILE A 230 6.76 2.47 -15.37
CA ILE A 230 7.62 2.36 -14.19
C ILE A 230 9.07 2.21 -14.64
N ASP A 231 9.97 2.98 -14.06
CA ASP A 231 11.40 2.73 -14.17
C ASP A 231 11.92 2.06 -12.88
N PRO A 232 12.30 0.77 -12.92
CA PRO A 232 12.79 0.05 -11.74
C PRO A 232 14.21 0.43 -11.32
N ARG A 233 14.92 1.26 -12.11
CA ARG A 233 16.33 1.63 -11.89
C ARG A 233 16.48 2.70 -10.81
N VAL A 234 15.86 2.49 -9.65
CA VAL A 234 15.93 3.36 -8.48
C VAL A 234 16.65 2.66 -7.35
N ALA A 235 17.65 3.33 -6.75
CA ALA A 235 18.36 2.83 -5.59
C ALA A 235 17.90 3.52 -4.30
N LEU A 236 17.70 2.73 -3.24
CA LEU A 236 17.50 3.24 -1.87
C LEU A 236 18.77 3.06 -1.08
N ILE A 237 19.32 4.15 -0.54
CA ILE A 237 20.56 4.14 0.24
C ILE A 237 20.31 4.72 1.62
N LYS A 238 20.38 3.85 2.63
CA LYS A 238 20.30 4.24 4.03
C LYS A 238 21.69 4.65 4.54
N LEU A 239 21.85 5.90 4.98
CA LEU A 239 23.11 6.37 5.56
C LEU A 239 23.35 5.74 6.93
N ILE A 240 24.58 5.27 7.15
CA ILE A 240 25.04 4.82 8.46
C ILE A 240 26.40 5.46 8.77
N PRO A 241 26.79 5.65 10.05
CA PRO A 241 28.12 6.06 10.40
C PRO A 241 29.19 5.11 9.82
N GLY A 242 30.12 5.66 9.05
CA GLY A 242 31.13 4.86 8.36
C GLY A 242 30.85 4.52 6.90
N LEU A 243 29.63 4.74 6.39
CA LEU A 243 29.31 4.50 4.99
C LEU A 243 30.27 5.27 4.06
N SER A 244 30.79 4.58 3.06
CA SER A 244 31.64 5.23 2.04
C SER A 244 30.80 5.98 1.02
N PRO A 245 31.12 7.23 0.67
CA PRO A 245 30.48 7.96 -0.42
C PRO A 245 30.60 7.24 -1.78
N LYS A 246 31.58 6.36 -1.93
CA LYS A 246 31.74 5.54 -3.14
C LYS A 246 30.52 4.68 -3.46
N LEU A 247 29.70 4.34 -2.44
CA LEU A 247 28.46 3.61 -2.68
C LEU A 247 27.46 4.43 -3.52
N LEU A 248 27.40 5.74 -3.28
CA LEU A 248 26.62 6.65 -4.12
C LEU A 248 27.22 6.77 -5.53
N ASP A 249 28.57 6.83 -5.62
CA ASP A 249 29.25 6.90 -6.91
C ASP A 249 29.02 5.64 -7.76
N CYS A 250 28.88 4.45 -7.15
CA CYS A 250 28.54 3.22 -7.88
C CYS A 250 27.21 3.32 -8.63
N CYS A 251 26.28 4.17 -8.20
CA CYS A 251 25.03 4.37 -8.91
C CYS A 251 25.24 4.95 -10.33
N LEU A 252 26.34 5.68 -10.56
CA LEU A 252 26.70 6.19 -11.89
C LEU A 252 27.09 5.04 -12.84
N ASP A 253 27.75 4.01 -12.31
CA ASP A 253 28.26 2.88 -13.08
C ASP A 253 27.19 1.78 -13.29
N CYS A 254 26.14 1.77 -12.46
CA CYS A 254 25.11 0.71 -12.43
C CYS A 254 23.83 1.05 -13.19
N ASP A 255 23.84 2.03 -14.10
CA ASP A 255 22.65 2.50 -14.87
C ASP A 255 21.46 2.88 -13.98
N ILE A 256 21.68 3.35 -12.76
CA ILE A 256 20.65 3.87 -11.87
C ILE A 256 20.13 5.21 -12.41
N LYS A 257 18.81 5.39 -12.39
CA LYS A 257 18.12 6.58 -12.90
C LYS A 257 17.53 7.47 -11.81
N GLY A 258 17.55 7.02 -10.56
CA GLY A 258 17.12 7.78 -9.40
C GLY A 258 17.68 7.22 -8.12
N VAL A 259 17.95 8.07 -7.13
CA VAL A 259 18.46 7.63 -5.82
C VAL A 259 17.60 8.25 -4.72
N VAL A 260 17.12 7.40 -3.81
CA VAL A 260 16.51 7.82 -2.55
C VAL A 260 17.54 7.64 -1.44
N VAL A 261 17.81 8.69 -0.66
CA VAL A 261 18.76 8.67 0.46
C VAL A 261 17.99 8.83 1.76
N GLU A 262 18.01 7.80 2.60
CA GLU A 262 17.53 7.89 3.98
C GLU A 262 18.63 8.53 4.86
N ALA A 263 18.50 9.83 5.11
CA ALA A 263 19.42 10.64 5.89
C ALA A 263 19.13 10.57 7.39
N PHE A 264 20.01 11.15 8.22
CA PHE A 264 19.84 11.17 9.68
C PHE A 264 18.88 12.27 10.12
N GLY A 265 18.00 11.96 11.06
CA GLY A 265 17.11 12.93 11.73
C GLY A 265 16.40 13.86 10.73
N LEU A 266 16.65 15.16 10.82
CA LEU A 266 16.05 16.17 9.95
C LEU A 266 16.63 16.23 8.51
N GLY A 267 17.41 15.26 8.09
CA GLY A 267 18.05 15.25 6.76
C GLY A 267 19.57 15.44 6.82
N GLY A 268 20.19 15.25 8.00
CA GLY A 268 21.64 15.37 8.17
C GLY A 268 22.44 14.26 7.48
N MET A 269 23.66 14.58 7.03
CA MET A 269 24.59 13.62 6.45
C MET A 269 26.06 14.01 6.73
N HIS A 270 26.98 13.06 6.51
CA HIS A 270 28.41 13.34 6.70
C HIS A 270 28.95 14.33 5.67
N SER A 271 29.61 15.39 6.14
CA SER A 271 30.21 16.44 5.30
C SER A 271 31.72 16.64 5.52
N ILE A 272 32.26 16.28 6.69
CA ILE A 272 33.67 16.51 7.04
C ILE A 272 34.58 15.40 6.51
N ARG A 273 34.33 14.16 6.96
CA ARG A 273 34.99 12.94 6.45
C ARG A 273 33.95 12.12 5.74
N ARG A 274 34.29 11.35 4.70
CA ARG A 274 33.33 10.61 3.91
C ARG A 274 32.18 11.52 3.44
N ASN A 275 32.53 12.60 2.77
CA ASN A 275 31.60 13.64 2.37
C ASN A 275 30.60 13.11 1.33
N HIS A 276 29.35 12.87 1.75
CA HIS A 276 28.28 12.38 0.90
C HIS A 276 27.70 13.47 0.01
N LEU A 277 27.79 14.77 0.41
CA LEU A 277 27.31 15.89 -0.41
C LEU A 277 27.97 15.89 -1.78
N LYS A 278 29.32 15.74 -1.83
CA LYS A 278 30.06 15.70 -3.10
C LYS A 278 29.66 14.53 -3.99
N ALA A 279 29.27 13.39 -3.42
CA ALA A 279 28.77 12.25 -4.19
C ALA A 279 27.38 12.55 -4.77
N ILE A 280 26.49 13.15 -3.98
CA ILE A 280 25.18 13.60 -4.43
C ILE A 280 25.30 14.65 -5.55
N GLU A 281 26.19 15.62 -5.40
CA GLU A 281 26.50 16.61 -6.45
C GLU A 281 26.90 15.94 -7.77
N ARG A 282 27.71 14.88 -7.73
CA ARG A 282 28.11 14.13 -8.94
C ARG A 282 26.92 13.39 -9.57
N LEU A 283 26.05 12.78 -8.77
CA LEU A 283 24.84 12.14 -9.28
C LEU A 283 23.95 13.16 -10.02
N MET A 284 23.70 14.31 -9.39
CA MET A 284 22.90 15.38 -9.97
C MET A 284 23.52 15.97 -11.23
N ALA A 285 24.86 16.15 -11.25
CA ALA A 285 25.58 16.61 -12.44
C ALA A 285 25.51 15.62 -13.63
N ASN A 286 25.14 14.38 -13.38
CA ASN A 286 24.88 13.33 -14.38
C ASN A 286 23.39 13.05 -14.58
N ASP A 287 22.53 14.03 -14.28
CA ASP A 287 21.08 13.96 -14.46
C ASP A 287 20.37 12.83 -13.69
N ILE A 288 20.99 12.32 -12.60
CA ILE A 288 20.38 11.38 -11.69
C ILE A 288 19.70 12.15 -10.54
N PRO A 289 18.35 12.20 -10.47
CA PRO A 289 17.67 12.84 -9.37
C PRO A 289 17.95 12.13 -8.06
N VAL A 290 18.12 12.92 -6.99
CA VAL A 290 18.34 12.42 -5.63
C VAL A 290 17.22 12.96 -4.74
N ILE A 291 16.50 12.05 -4.09
CA ILE A 291 15.46 12.38 -3.10
C ILE A 291 16.07 12.14 -1.71
N LEU A 292 15.95 13.14 -0.83
CA LEU A 292 16.32 13.00 0.57
C LEU A 292 15.10 12.75 1.42
N THR A 293 15.18 11.71 2.23
CA THR A 293 14.18 11.40 3.26
C THR A 293 14.86 11.15 4.60
N SER A 294 14.09 10.97 5.65
CA SER A 294 14.60 10.67 6.98
C SER A 294 14.54 9.17 7.29
N GLN A 295 15.48 8.70 8.11
CA GLN A 295 15.38 7.39 8.76
C GLN A 295 14.35 7.36 9.88
N CYS A 296 13.92 8.53 10.36
CA CYS A 296 12.86 8.65 11.34
C CYS A 296 11.52 8.49 10.64
N LEU A 297 10.69 7.58 11.12
CA LEU A 297 9.38 7.29 10.52
C LEU A 297 8.36 8.41 10.74
N TYR A 298 8.50 9.16 11.81
CA TYR A 298 7.56 10.20 12.20
C TYR A 298 8.21 11.57 12.16
N GLU A 299 7.37 12.58 11.97
CA GLU A 299 7.69 14.01 11.87
C GLU A 299 8.32 14.38 10.51
N GLN A 300 8.39 15.67 10.27
CA GLN A 300 8.85 16.20 8.99
C GLN A 300 10.37 16.31 8.93
N SER A 301 10.95 15.93 7.80
CA SER A 301 12.35 16.21 7.48
C SER A 301 12.49 17.67 7.02
N THR A 302 13.30 18.46 7.75
CA THR A 302 13.57 19.88 7.45
C THR A 302 15.09 20.12 7.42
N PRO A 303 15.78 19.79 6.32
CA PRO A 303 17.23 19.87 6.23
C PRO A 303 17.79 21.30 6.43
N ASP A 304 16.93 22.32 6.33
CA ASP A 304 17.30 23.74 6.40
C ASP A 304 17.77 24.24 7.77
N ILE A 305 17.47 23.48 8.83
CA ILE A 305 17.71 23.92 10.21
C ILE A 305 19.19 23.86 10.62
N TYR A 306 19.96 22.96 10.02
CA TYR A 306 21.36 22.78 10.39
C TYR A 306 22.32 23.34 9.34
N GLU A 307 23.39 24.01 9.80
CA GLU A 307 24.44 24.55 8.95
C GLU A 307 25.07 23.48 8.03
N VAL A 308 25.18 22.24 8.52
CA VAL A 308 25.73 21.08 7.78
C VAL A 308 24.88 20.72 6.55
N SER A 309 23.59 21.06 6.58
CA SER A 309 22.64 20.79 5.50
C SER A 309 22.38 22.00 4.59
N ARG A 310 22.87 23.18 4.98
CA ARG A 310 22.72 24.43 4.21
C ARG A 310 23.25 24.38 2.78
N PRO A 311 24.42 23.78 2.50
CA PRO A 311 24.92 23.63 1.13
C PRO A 311 23.96 22.84 0.24
N LEU A 312 23.17 21.91 0.80
CA LEU A 312 22.13 21.21 0.07
C LEU A 312 21.06 22.18 -0.44
N LYS A 313 20.61 23.10 0.41
CA LYS A 313 19.57 24.08 0.04
C LYS A 313 20.01 25.02 -1.09
N GLU A 314 21.21 25.53 -1.01
CA GLU A 314 21.73 26.50 -1.99
C GLU A 314 21.91 25.87 -3.37
N GLN A 315 22.30 24.59 -3.44
CA GLN A 315 22.44 23.82 -4.67
C GLN A 315 21.14 23.20 -5.16
N PHE A 316 20.24 22.80 -4.24
CA PHE A 316 18.96 22.20 -4.56
C PHE A 316 17.89 23.26 -4.91
N SER A 317 18.03 24.51 -4.48
CA SER A 317 16.97 25.52 -4.64
C SER A 317 16.77 26.01 -6.08
N SER A 318 17.76 25.97 -6.93
CA SER A 318 17.64 26.49 -8.31
C SER A 318 17.18 25.45 -9.34
N GLN A 319 17.56 24.18 -9.16
CA GLN A 319 17.18 23.11 -10.11
C GLN A 319 16.10 22.16 -9.57
N LEU A 320 16.01 22.04 -8.24
CA LEU A 320 15.06 21.17 -7.60
C LEU A 320 13.67 21.80 -7.42
N GLN A 321 13.58 23.12 -7.29
CA GLN A 321 12.28 23.77 -7.16
C GLN A 321 11.39 23.55 -8.40
N GLU A 322 11.96 23.52 -9.58
CA GLU A 322 11.20 23.12 -10.79
C GLU A 322 10.96 21.61 -10.89
N ARG A 323 11.95 20.77 -10.51
CA ARG A 323 11.81 19.31 -10.55
C ARG A 323 11.07 18.74 -9.34
N LEU A 324 11.19 19.33 -8.13
CA LEU A 324 10.37 18.98 -6.96
C LEU A 324 8.92 19.42 -7.14
N LEU A 325 8.62 20.51 -7.83
CA LEU A 325 7.25 20.84 -8.23
C LEU A 325 6.68 19.81 -9.21
N GLN A 326 7.49 19.25 -10.09
CA GLN A 326 7.09 18.09 -10.90
C GLN A 326 7.01 16.81 -10.09
N LEU A 327 7.92 16.56 -9.12
CA LEU A 327 7.92 15.40 -8.24
C LEU A 327 6.95 15.54 -7.06
N GLN A 328 6.57 16.76 -6.65
CA GLN A 328 5.44 16.99 -5.72
C GLN A 328 4.10 16.58 -6.35
N SER A 329 4.03 16.46 -7.66
CA SER A 329 2.93 15.77 -8.32
C SER A 329 3.02 14.23 -8.20
N TYR A 330 4.19 13.69 -7.88
CA TYR A 330 4.45 12.27 -7.64
C TYR A 330 4.89 12.10 -6.18
N GLN A 331 3.94 11.90 -5.28
CA GLN A 331 4.24 11.57 -3.88
C GLN A 331 4.97 10.22 -3.81
N VAL A 332 6.28 10.26 -3.81
CA VAL A 332 7.09 9.07 -3.51
C VAL A 332 6.94 8.77 -2.02
N VAL A 333 6.55 7.54 -1.76
CA VAL A 333 6.46 6.83 -0.47
C VAL A 333 7.05 7.60 0.72
N GLY A 334 6.20 8.16 1.55
CA GLY A 334 6.54 8.52 2.94
C GLY A 334 6.97 9.94 3.20
N GLU A 335 6.62 10.91 2.47
CA GLU A 335 6.66 12.36 2.67
C GLU A 335 6.89 13.10 1.36
N ILE A 336 5.84 13.47 0.80
CA ILE A 336 5.75 14.83 0.25
C ILE A 336 4.43 15.40 0.74
#